data_fbe6314fc8f2451d190f0007fd771cb1
#
_entry.id   fbe6314fc8f2451d190f0007fd771cb1
#
_cell.length_a   1.000
_cell.length_b   1.000
_cell.length_c   1.000
_cell.angle_alpha   90.00
_cell.angle_beta   90.00
_cell.angle_gamma   90.00
#
_symmetry.space_group_name_H-M   'P 1'
#
loop_
_entity.id
_entity.type
_entity.pdbx_description
1 polymer ?
#
loop_
_entity_poly.entity_id
_entity_poly.type
_entity_poly.pdbx_seq_one_letter_code
_entity_poly.pdbx_strand_id
1 'polypeptide(L)'
;MPKYVSGIVEGSLVEDYYSETTAHDVIFVGDCEVYENFSPITLWKDYGITSYIRGSAQQLVWQSYYLLEETLEYEKPEVVIFNVLAMKYDQPQKEAYNRMTLDGMRPSLSKLRSVRASMLEHENLIDYIFPILRFHSRWSELTAEDVQNLFHKKKLFHNGYYMRVDVKAATPAPIGKKLPDYRFGSNAYHYLDLMVELCKTNGIKLILIKSPSIYPYWYDEWEQQMEEYAAQNDLQYINFLELMDETGVDLNTDTYDGGLHMNLAGAEKLSKYIGKILQDQYGVADRRGDAGLSRVWQEKTAFYDQMRDSQYAELEEYGYLKSVGVRDDGE
;
A
#
# COMPACT_ATOMS: atom_id res chain seq x y z
N MET A 1 -12.58 -4.47 -14.67
CA MET A 1 -12.49 -3.07 -15.12
C MET A 1 -11.66 -2.96 -16.38
N PRO A 2 -12.04 -2.08 -17.34
CA PRO A 2 -11.14 -1.78 -18.44
C PRO A 2 -9.87 -1.16 -17.87
N LYS A 3 -8.71 -1.74 -18.18
CA LYS A 3 -7.41 -1.36 -17.64
C LYS A 3 -6.90 0.05 -18.04
N TYR A 4 -7.64 0.75 -18.87
CA TYR A 4 -7.24 2.05 -19.44
C TYR A 4 -7.25 3.23 -18.47
N VAL A 5 -7.85 3.11 -17.30
CA VAL A 5 -8.08 4.25 -16.39
C VAL A 5 -7.20 4.20 -15.15
N SER A 6 -6.74 3.04 -14.80
CA SER A 6 -5.74 2.82 -13.76
C SER A 6 -4.61 2.09 -14.43
N GLY A 7 -3.38 2.53 -14.32
CA GLY A 7 -2.24 1.75 -14.79
C GLY A 7 -2.47 0.27 -14.48
N ILE A 8 -2.09 -0.59 -15.38
CA ILE A 8 -2.41 -2.03 -15.40
C ILE A 8 -2.17 -2.71 -14.04
N VAL A 9 -1.34 -2.11 -13.21
CA VAL A 9 -0.83 -2.64 -11.95
C VAL A 9 -1.65 -2.13 -10.77
N GLU A 10 -1.74 -0.82 -10.58
CA GLU A 10 -2.26 -0.21 -9.34
C GLU A 10 -3.78 -0.37 -9.17
N GLY A 11 -4.53 -0.46 -10.25
CA GLY A 11 -6.00 -0.58 -10.18
C GLY A 11 -6.55 -1.94 -9.79
N SER A 12 -5.73 -2.99 -9.64
CA SER A 12 -6.17 -4.32 -9.20
C SER A 12 -5.67 -4.71 -7.81
N LEU A 13 -4.84 -3.88 -7.16
CA LEU A 13 -4.27 -4.16 -5.83
C LEU A 13 -5.33 -4.49 -4.78
N VAL A 14 -6.37 -3.66 -4.69
CA VAL A 14 -7.43 -3.84 -3.69
C VAL A 14 -8.29 -5.06 -3.99
N GLU A 15 -8.58 -5.34 -5.28
CA GLU A 15 -9.41 -6.48 -5.69
C GLU A 15 -8.70 -7.83 -5.44
N ASP A 16 -7.38 -7.88 -5.56
CA ASP A 16 -6.60 -9.13 -5.47
C ASP A 16 -6.68 -9.77 -4.07
N TYR A 17 -6.91 -8.97 -3.03
CA TYR A 17 -7.11 -9.44 -1.66
C TYR A 17 -8.21 -10.49 -1.52
N TYR A 18 -9.30 -10.35 -2.26
CA TYR A 18 -10.43 -11.29 -2.15
C TYR A 18 -10.18 -12.65 -2.80
N SER A 19 -9.03 -12.84 -3.43
CA SER A 19 -8.56 -14.13 -3.90
C SER A 19 -7.77 -14.92 -2.85
N GLU A 20 -7.45 -14.28 -1.72
CA GLU A 20 -6.72 -14.92 -0.62
C GLU A 20 -7.56 -16.04 0.00
N THR A 21 -6.87 -17.13 0.35
CA THR A 21 -7.47 -18.34 0.91
C THR A 21 -7.08 -18.59 2.36
N THR A 22 -6.16 -17.78 2.88
CA THR A 22 -5.65 -17.88 4.26
C THR A 22 -5.71 -16.51 4.92
N ALA A 23 -5.94 -16.49 6.22
CA ALA A 23 -5.90 -15.29 7.03
C ALA A 23 -4.45 -14.80 7.24
N HIS A 24 -4.32 -13.52 7.60
CA HIS A 24 -3.04 -12.87 7.83
C HIS A 24 -2.94 -12.33 9.26
N ASP A 25 -1.77 -12.51 9.87
CA ASP A 25 -1.48 -11.99 11.22
C ASP A 25 -1.26 -10.48 11.20
N VAL A 26 -0.78 -9.94 10.07
CA VAL A 26 -0.47 -8.51 9.91
C VAL A 26 -1.10 -7.94 8.65
N ILE A 27 -1.79 -6.81 8.80
CA ILE A 27 -2.34 -6.04 7.66
C ILE A 27 -1.67 -4.67 7.62
N PHE A 28 -1.11 -4.34 6.46
CA PHE A 28 -0.66 -2.99 6.15
C PHE A 28 -1.79 -2.24 5.45
N VAL A 29 -2.02 -0.98 5.82
CA VAL A 29 -2.95 -0.08 5.14
C VAL A 29 -2.28 1.26 4.86
N GLY A 30 -2.55 1.86 3.71
CA GLY A 30 -1.97 3.13 3.33
C GLY A 30 -1.84 3.29 1.82
N ASP A 31 -1.05 4.28 1.42
CA ASP A 31 -0.80 4.63 0.03
C ASP A 31 0.35 3.82 -0.61
N CYS A 32 0.96 4.36 -1.66
CA CYS A 32 2.07 3.72 -2.36
C CYS A 32 3.27 3.43 -1.46
N GLU A 33 3.48 4.20 -0.41
CA GLU A 33 4.56 3.94 0.54
C GLU A 33 4.41 2.63 1.32
N VAL A 34 3.26 1.97 1.34
CA VAL A 34 3.14 0.62 1.92
C VAL A 34 3.28 -0.48 0.89
N TYR A 35 2.62 -0.37 -0.27
CA TYR A 35 2.63 -1.46 -1.24
C TYR A 35 3.89 -1.52 -2.10
N GLU A 36 4.72 -0.49 -2.09
CA GLU A 36 6.01 -0.47 -2.77
C GLU A 36 7.20 -0.66 -1.81
N ASN A 37 7.04 -0.35 -0.52
CA ASN A 37 8.15 -0.30 0.43
C ASN A 37 8.21 -1.48 1.40
N PHE A 38 7.19 -2.36 1.44
CA PHE A 38 7.18 -3.52 2.32
C PHE A 38 6.83 -4.80 1.57
N SER A 39 7.56 -5.89 1.87
CA SER A 39 7.39 -7.19 1.22
C SER A 39 6.82 -8.22 2.19
N PRO A 40 5.55 -8.61 2.05
CA PRO A 40 4.96 -9.71 2.82
C PRO A 40 5.72 -11.03 2.66
N ILE A 41 6.31 -11.27 1.50
CA ILE A 41 7.07 -12.50 1.25
C ILE A 41 8.39 -12.50 2.05
N THR A 42 9.01 -11.35 2.23
CA THR A 42 10.19 -11.23 3.10
C THR A 42 9.83 -11.47 4.56
N LEU A 43 8.69 -10.94 5.04
CA LEU A 43 8.20 -11.22 6.40
C LEU A 43 7.95 -12.71 6.62
N TRP A 44 7.40 -13.40 5.63
CA TRP A 44 7.23 -14.85 5.70
C TRP A 44 8.56 -15.60 5.68
N LYS A 45 9.47 -15.28 4.74
CA LYS A 45 10.76 -15.98 4.58
C LYS A 45 11.60 -15.89 5.85
N ASP A 46 11.70 -14.71 6.43
CA ASP A 46 12.61 -14.42 7.53
C ASP A 46 12.00 -14.71 8.91
N TYR A 47 10.69 -14.46 9.08
CA TYR A 47 10.03 -14.52 10.39
C TYR A 47 8.83 -15.49 10.45
N GLY A 48 8.37 -16.04 9.32
CA GLY A 48 7.17 -16.87 9.27
C GLY A 48 5.87 -16.08 9.51
N ILE A 49 5.91 -14.76 9.37
CA ILE A 49 4.76 -13.88 9.58
C ILE A 49 3.91 -13.83 8.33
N THR A 50 2.62 -14.13 8.46
CA THR A 50 1.65 -13.97 7.39
C THR A 50 1.17 -12.52 7.33
N SER A 51 1.25 -11.88 6.16
CA SER A 51 0.84 -10.49 6.03
C SER A 51 0.25 -10.17 4.66
N TYR A 52 -0.56 -9.10 4.61
CA TYR A 52 -1.12 -8.55 3.37
C TYR A 52 -1.12 -7.03 3.39
N ILE A 53 -0.95 -6.42 2.22
CA ILE A 53 -0.99 -4.97 2.06
C ILE A 53 -2.28 -4.56 1.36
N ARG A 54 -3.15 -3.85 2.07
CA ARG A 54 -4.38 -3.23 1.56
C ARG A 54 -4.11 -1.75 1.23
N GLY A 55 -3.36 -1.53 0.16
CA GLY A 55 -2.92 -0.21 -0.29
C GLY A 55 -3.33 0.11 -1.72
N SER A 56 -3.34 1.39 -2.06
CA SER A 56 -3.52 1.89 -3.42
C SER A 56 -2.86 3.27 -3.57
N ALA A 57 -2.57 3.69 -4.82
CA ALA A 57 -1.93 4.98 -5.04
C ALA A 57 -2.74 6.15 -4.45
N GLN A 58 -2.07 7.01 -3.69
CA GLN A 58 -2.66 8.15 -2.97
C GLN A 58 -3.88 7.80 -2.12
N GLN A 59 -3.88 6.62 -1.51
CA GLN A 59 -4.96 6.19 -0.62
C GLN A 59 -5.10 7.14 0.56
N LEU A 60 -6.32 7.61 0.80
CA LEU A 60 -6.64 8.56 1.85
C LEU A 60 -6.88 7.88 3.20
N VAL A 61 -6.78 8.62 4.31
CA VAL A 61 -6.97 8.06 5.65
C VAL A 61 -8.33 7.36 5.80
N TRP A 62 -9.41 7.97 5.31
CA TRP A 62 -10.75 7.36 5.37
C TRP A 62 -10.90 6.15 4.46
N GLN A 63 -10.19 6.10 3.34
CA GLN A 63 -10.16 4.91 2.49
C GLN A 63 -9.44 3.76 3.20
N SER A 64 -8.32 4.05 3.86
CA SER A 64 -7.59 3.09 4.69
C SER A 64 -8.44 2.57 5.84
N TYR A 65 -9.19 3.46 6.53
CA TYR A 65 -10.12 3.07 7.58
C TYR A 65 -11.21 2.12 7.06
N TYR A 66 -11.89 2.46 5.96
CA TYR A 66 -12.96 1.63 5.44
C TYR A 66 -12.45 0.31 4.82
N LEU A 67 -11.25 0.27 4.26
CA LEU A 67 -10.61 -0.98 3.85
C LEU A 67 -10.29 -1.87 5.06
N LEU A 68 -9.83 -1.29 6.15
CA LEU A 68 -9.61 -2.03 7.39
C LEU A 68 -10.94 -2.51 7.99
N GLU A 69 -11.97 -1.65 8.08
CA GLU A 69 -13.30 -2.03 8.54
C GLU A 69 -13.84 -3.22 7.73
N GLU A 70 -13.71 -3.18 6.40
CA GLU A 70 -14.10 -4.29 5.53
C GLU A 70 -13.23 -5.54 5.75
N THR A 71 -11.91 -5.38 5.95
CA THR A 71 -11.00 -6.50 6.21
C THR A 71 -11.45 -7.31 7.43
N LEU A 72 -11.93 -6.65 8.48
CA LEU A 72 -12.41 -7.29 9.70
C LEU A 72 -13.69 -8.12 9.52
N GLU A 73 -14.36 -8.01 8.37
CA GLU A 73 -15.47 -8.93 8.01
C GLU A 73 -14.94 -10.29 7.52
N TYR A 74 -13.69 -10.37 7.06
CA TYR A 74 -13.07 -11.58 6.50
C TYR A 74 -12.07 -12.22 7.45
N GLU A 75 -11.27 -11.41 8.15
CA GLU A 75 -10.19 -11.89 9.01
C GLU A 75 -9.95 -10.92 10.17
N LYS A 76 -9.24 -11.40 11.20
CA LYS A 76 -8.87 -10.60 12.36
C LYS A 76 -7.36 -10.65 12.54
N PRO A 77 -6.59 -9.66 12.03
CA PRO A 77 -5.15 -9.60 12.22
C PRO A 77 -4.78 -9.35 13.70
N GLU A 78 -3.58 -9.72 14.09
CA GLU A 78 -3.01 -9.37 15.40
C GLU A 78 -2.49 -7.93 15.42
N VAL A 79 -1.93 -7.48 14.27
CA VAL A 79 -1.34 -6.15 14.11
C VAL A 79 -1.81 -5.50 12.80
N VAL A 80 -2.10 -4.21 12.88
CA VAL A 80 -2.31 -3.32 11.72
C VAL A 80 -1.20 -2.28 11.69
N ILE A 81 -0.65 -2.04 10.50
CA ILE A 81 0.38 -1.02 10.26
C ILE A 81 -0.21 0.01 9.31
N PHE A 82 -0.27 1.28 9.74
CA PHE A 82 -0.79 2.38 8.94
C PHE A 82 0.31 3.40 8.60
N ASN A 83 0.48 3.72 7.30
CA ASN A 83 1.39 4.76 6.87
C ASN A 83 0.74 6.15 6.97
N VAL A 84 1.38 7.05 7.72
CA VAL A 84 0.79 8.35 8.07
C VAL A 84 0.92 9.43 6.99
N LEU A 85 1.58 9.16 5.86
CA LEU A 85 1.72 10.15 4.79
C LEU A 85 0.36 10.72 4.32
N ALA A 86 -0.68 9.90 4.35
CA ALA A 86 -2.03 10.32 3.96
C ALA A 86 -2.64 11.41 4.87
N MET A 87 -2.10 11.64 6.07
CA MET A 87 -2.57 12.66 7.01
C MET A 87 -2.49 14.09 6.43
N LYS A 88 -1.61 14.31 5.47
CA LYS A 88 -1.50 15.61 4.75
C LYS A 88 -2.76 16.00 3.96
N TYR A 89 -3.68 15.06 3.73
CA TYR A 89 -4.91 15.29 2.97
C TYR A 89 -6.12 15.36 3.89
N ASP A 90 -6.85 16.47 3.84
CA ASP A 90 -8.10 16.68 4.60
C ASP A 90 -9.35 16.64 3.71
N GLN A 91 -9.17 16.56 2.40
CA GLN A 91 -10.23 16.56 1.40
C GLN A 91 -9.97 15.51 0.32
N PRO A 92 -11.01 14.98 -0.34
CA PRO A 92 -10.86 14.13 -1.51
C PRO A 92 -9.97 14.79 -2.57
N GLN A 93 -9.12 14.00 -3.23
CA GLN A 93 -8.12 14.54 -4.16
C GLN A 93 -8.62 14.42 -5.61
N LYS A 94 -8.26 13.35 -6.31
CA LYS A 94 -8.61 13.15 -7.72
C LYS A 94 -9.45 11.88 -7.89
N GLU A 95 -10.50 11.96 -8.73
CA GLU A 95 -11.35 10.82 -9.06
C GLU A 95 -10.53 9.56 -9.42
N ALA A 96 -9.50 9.72 -10.25
CA ALA A 96 -8.69 8.60 -10.70
C ALA A 96 -8.05 7.82 -9.54
N TYR A 97 -7.46 8.51 -8.57
CA TYR A 97 -6.86 7.87 -7.39
C TYR A 97 -7.92 7.30 -6.45
N ASN A 98 -9.01 8.03 -6.19
CA ASN A 98 -10.11 7.52 -5.38
C ASN A 98 -10.65 6.20 -5.95
N ARG A 99 -10.76 6.11 -7.28
CA ARG A 99 -11.24 4.89 -7.95
C ARG A 99 -10.27 3.71 -7.85
N MET A 100 -8.96 3.93 -7.75
CA MET A 100 -8.00 2.85 -7.53
C MET A 100 -8.30 2.06 -6.26
N THR A 101 -8.72 2.74 -5.20
CA THR A 101 -9.20 2.08 -3.97
C THR A 101 -10.63 1.54 -4.15
N LEU A 102 -11.56 2.44 -4.48
CA LEU A 102 -12.99 2.19 -4.35
C LEU A 102 -13.53 1.17 -5.35
N ASP A 103 -13.04 1.20 -6.59
CA ASP A 103 -13.52 0.27 -7.61
C ASP A 103 -13.05 -1.17 -7.34
N GLY A 104 -11.92 -1.32 -6.63
CA GLY A 104 -11.41 -2.63 -6.20
C GLY A 104 -12.17 -3.24 -5.01
N MET A 105 -12.89 -2.44 -4.21
CA MET A 105 -13.66 -2.94 -3.07
C MET A 105 -14.90 -3.73 -3.52
N ARG A 106 -15.23 -4.81 -2.79
CA ARG A 106 -16.50 -5.53 -2.99
C ARG A 106 -17.71 -4.69 -2.54
N PRO A 107 -18.91 -4.91 -3.10
CA PRO A 107 -20.12 -4.25 -2.63
C PRO A 107 -20.37 -4.52 -1.14
N SER A 108 -20.25 -3.49 -0.31
CA SER A 108 -20.39 -3.54 1.15
C SER A 108 -20.86 -2.19 1.69
N LEU A 109 -21.23 -2.15 2.97
CA LEU A 109 -21.54 -0.87 3.64
C LEU A 109 -20.28 -0.01 3.79
N SER A 110 -19.13 -0.63 4.06
CA SER A 110 -17.83 0.05 4.12
C SER A 110 -17.48 0.70 2.79
N LYS A 111 -17.66 -0.01 1.66
CA LYS A 111 -17.52 0.59 0.32
C LYS A 111 -18.43 1.79 0.12
N LEU A 112 -19.72 1.67 0.45
CA LEU A 112 -20.68 2.76 0.25
C LEU A 112 -20.32 4.01 1.06
N ARG A 113 -19.88 3.82 2.30
CA ARG A 113 -19.40 4.91 3.17
C ARG A 113 -18.09 5.51 2.63
N SER A 114 -17.15 4.67 2.22
CA SER A 114 -15.85 5.10 1.63
C SER A 114 -16.07 5.93 0.37
N VAL A 115 -16.97 5.50 -0.53
CA VAL A 115 -17.35 6.27 -1.72
C VAL A 115 -17.88 7.65 -1.33
N ARG A 116 -18.84 7.72 -0.39
CA ARG A 116 -19.41 9.01 0.04
C ARG A 116 -18.39 9.95 0.66
N ALA A 117 -17.42 9.41 1.41
CA ALA A 117 -16.34 10.19 2.00
C ALA A 117 -15.29 10.66 0.98
N SER A 118 -15.20 9.99 -0.19
CA SER A 118 -14.15 10.21 -1.20
C SER A 118 -14.64 10.96 -2.43
N MET A 119 -15.96 11.04 -2.65
CA MET A 119 -16.52 11.68 -3.85
C MET A 119 -16.25 13.18 -3.87
N LEU A 120 -15.91 13.67 -5.07
CA LEU A 120 -15.88 15.10 -5.37
C LEU A 120 -17.30 15.61 -5.65
N GLU A 121 -17.53 16.92 -5.49
CA GLU A 121 -18.86 17.54 -5.62
C GLU A 121 -19.56 17.28 -6.97
N HIS A 122 -18.79 17.10 -8.03
CA HIS A 122 -19.31 16.88 -9.40
C HIS A 122 -19.51 15.41 -9.75
N GLU A 123 -19.20 14.47 -8.85
CA GLU A 123 -19.30 13.04 -9.08
C GLU A 123 -20.65 12.47 -8.60
N ASN A 124 -21.05 11.35 -9.18
CA ASN A 124 -22.30 10.68 -8.83
C ASN A 124 -22.04 9.33 -8.17
N LEU A 125 -22.69 9.08 -7.06
CA LEU A 125 -22.62 7.81 -6.32
C LEU A 125 -22.90 6.59 -7.22
N ILE A 126 -23.83 6.72 -8.16
CA ILE A 126 -24.23 5.64 -9.05
C ILE A 126 -23.11 5.15 -9.96
N ASP A 127 -22.16 6.05 -10.32
CA ASP A 127 -21.01 5.72 -11.17
C ASP A 127 -19.97 4.88 -10.44
N TYR A 128 -19.98 4.92 -9.10
CA TYR A 128 -19.15 4.05 -8.25
C TYR A 128 -19.79 2.70 -7.96
N ILE A 129 -21.14 2.67 -7.86
CA ILE A 129 -21.89 1.42 -7.67
C ILE A 129 -21.92 0.62 -8.98
N PHE A 130 -22.07 1.31 -10.10
CA PHE A 130 -22.11 0.74 -11.45
C PHE A 130 -21.02 1.37 -12.34
N PRO A 131 -19.75 0.98 -12.20
CA PRO A 131 -18.63 1.57 -12.96
C PRO A 131 -18.83 1.54 -14.47
N ILE A 132 -19.65 0.60 -14.99
CA ILE A 132 -20.00 0.51 -16.40
C ILE A 132 -20.69 1.78 -16.93
N LEU A 133 -21.44 2.49 -16.09
CA LEU A 133 -22.12 3.73 -16.49
C LEU A 133 -21.10 4.85 -16.77
N ARG A 134 -20.02 4.89 -16.01
CA ARG A 134 -18.93 5.87 -16.20
C ARG A 134 -18.14 5.61 -17.48
N PHE A 135 -17.99 4.34 -17.85
CA PHE A 135 -17.13 3.92 -18.95
C PHE A 135 -17.89 3.48 -20.19
N HIS A 136 -19.23 3.64 -20.25
CA HIS A 136 -20.04 3.19 -21.36
C HIS A 136 -19.66 3.83 -22.70
N SER A 137 -19.18 5.08 -22.72
CA SER A 137 -18.73 5.78 -23.94
C SER A 137 -17.44 5.17 -24.53
N ARG A 138 -16.70 4.37 -23.76
CA ARG A 138 -15.42 3.75 -24.18
C ARG A 138 -15.57 2.34 -24.73
N TRP A 139 -16.78 1.84 -24.90
CA TRP A 139 -17.00 0.49 -25.43
C TRP A 139 -16.44 0.32 -26.85
N SER A 140 -16.40 1.39 -27.64
CA SER A 140 -15.79 1.39 -28.97
C SER A 140 -14.25 1.36 -28.94
N GLU A 141 -13.64 1.60 -27.79
CA GLU A 141 -12.18 1.62 -27.59
C GLU A 141 -11.66 0.30 -27.00
N LEU A 142 -12.54 -0.66 -26.69
CA LEU A 142 -12.15 -1.96 -26.14
C LEU A 142 -11.33 -2.76 -27.17
N THR A 143 -10.19 -3.26 -26.71
CA THR A 143 -9.28 -4.08 -27.50
C THR A 143 -9.44 -5.57 -27.17
N ALA A 144 -8.86 -6.44 -28.00
CA ALA A 144 -8.81 -7.88 -27.70
C ALA A 144 -8.07 -8.15 -26.39
N GLU A 145 -7.10 -7.31 -26.03
CA GLU A 145 -6.36 -7.39 -24.76
C GLU A 145 -7.27 -7.11 -23.56
N ASP A 146 -8.17 -6.14 -23.65
CA ASP A 146 -9.15 -5.86 -22.58
C ASP A 146 -10.07 -7.06 -22.35
N VAL A 147 -10.48 -7.74 -23.43
CA VAL A 147 -11.31 -8.95 -23.36
C VAL A 147 -10.51 -10.12 -22.73
N GLN A 148 -9.25 -10.31 -23.14
CA GLN A 148 -8.39 -11.32 -22.51
C GLN A 148 -8.19 -11.09 -21.03
N ASN A 149 -8.02 -9.84 -20.60
CA ASN A 149 -7.86 -9.47 -19.21
C ASN A 149 -9.10 -9.73 -18.33
N LEU A 150 -10.30 -9.80 -18.91
CA LEU A 150 -11.51 -10.23 -18.20
C LEU A 150 -11.45 -11.71 -17.79
N PHE A 151 -10.77 -12.55 -18.58
CA PHE A 151 -10.72 -14.00 -18.37
C PHE A 151 -9.38 -14.47 -17.80
N HIS A 152 -8.31 -13.72 -18.02
CA HIS A 152 -6.95 -14.07 -17.60
C HIS A 152 -6.26 -12.87 -16.93
N LYS A 153 -6.60 -12.63 -15.66
CA LYS A 153 -5.90 -11.62 -14.87
C LYS A 153 -4.46 -12.08 -14.63
N LYS A 154 -3.48 -11.30 -15.08
CA LYS A 154 -2.10 -11.54 -14.68
C LYS A 154 -1.98 -11.24 -13.19
N LYS A 155 -1.46 -12.18 -12.42
CA LYS A 155 -1.08 -11.93 -11.03
C LYS A 155 0.22 -11.14 -11.05
N LEU A 156 0.17 -9.90 -10.57
CA LEU A 156 1.31 -8.96 -10.59
C LEU A 156 1.78 -8.62 -9.17
N PHE A 157 1.06 -9.09 -8.17
CA PHE A 157 1.28 -8.70 -6.79
C PHE A 157 1.61 -9.89 -5.89
N HIS A 158 2.42 -9.60 -4.88
CA HIS A 158 2.83 -10.55 -3.84
C HIS A 158 2.16 -10.15 -2.53
N ASN A 159 0.91 -10.57 -2.32
CA ASN A 159 0.12 -10.14 -1.15
C ASN A 159 -0.03 -8.61 -1.05
N GLY A 160 -0.33 -7.97 -2.19
CA GLY A 160 -0.45 -6.52 -2.27
C GLY A 160 0.87 -5.75 -2.42
N TYR A 161 2.03 -6.42 -2.46
CA TYR A 161 3.32 -5.79 -2.72
C TYR A 161 3.61 -5.69 -4.22
N TYR A 162 4.06 -4.52 -4.65
CA TYR A 162 4.50 -4.25 -6.02
C TYR A 162 6.02 -4.24 -6.12
N MET A 163 6.57 -5.24 -6.80
CA MET A 163 8.01 -5.44 -6.92
C MET A 163 8.63 -4.61 -8.06
N ARG A 164 9.73 -3.92 -7.74
CA ARG A 164 10.64 -3.26 -8.69
C ARG A 164 12.08 -3.59 -8.32
N VAL A 165 12.90 -4.05 -9.27
CA VAL A 165 14.32 -4.39 -9.01
C VAL A 165 15.29 -3.37 -9.60
N ASP A 166 14.81 -2.45 -10.43
CA ASP A 166 15.62 -1.40 -11.03
C ASP A 166 16.07 -0.37 -9.99
N VAL A 167 17.08 0.38 -10.34
CA VAL A 167 17.68 1.40 -9.47
C VAL A 167 17.69 2.74 -10.19
N LYS A 168 17.15 3.76 -9.51
CA LYS A 168 17.33 5.17 -9.85
C LYS A 168 17.66 5.88 -8.56
N ALA A 169 18.92 6.24 -8.39
CA ALA A 169 19.41 6.90 -7.19
C ALA A 169 18.60 8.16 -6.87
N ALA A 170 18.39 8.42 -5.58
CA ALA A 170 17.72 9.62 -5.16
C ALA A 170 18.45 10.87 -5.65
N THR A 171 17.69 11.80 -6.17
CA THR A 171 18.17 13.17 -6.34
C THR A 171 18.22 13.85 -4.97
N PRO A 172 19.00 14.93 -4.80
CA PRO A 172 18.98 15.66 -3.54
C PRO A 172 17.55 15.95 -3.09
N ALA A 173 17.26 15.68 -1.82
CA ALA A 173 15.92 15.88 -1.27
C ALA A 173 15.40 17.29 -1.62
N PRO A 174 14.13 17.41 -2.02
CA PRO A 174 13.58 18.72 -2.32
C PRO A 174 13.62 19.58 -1.06
N ILE A 175 13.94 20.85 -1.22
CA ILE A 175 13.75 21.81 -0.14
C ILE A 175 12.24 21.96 0.08
N GLY A 176 11.76 21.69 1.28
CA GLY A 176 10.36 21.85 1.62
C GLY A 176 9.87 23.26 1.32
N LYS A 177 8.76 23.38 0.62
CA LYS A 177 8.10 24.67 0.39
C LYS A 177 7.42 25.10 1.68
N LYS A 178 7.55 26.38 2.05
CA LYS A 178 6.80 26.91 3.19
C LYS A 178 5.30 26.73 2.96
N LEU A 179 4.62 26.03 3.88
CA LEU A 179 3.18 25.85 3.84
C LEU A 179 2.48 27.01 4.55
N PRO A 180 1.27 27.38 4.16
CA PRO A 180 0.46 28.36 4.89
C PRO A 180 0.00 27.84 6.25
N ASP A 181 -0.18 26.53 6.38
CA ASP A 181 -0.50 25.82 7.61
C ASP A 181 0.15 24.42 7.56
N TYR A 182 0.77 24.00 8.66
CA TYR A 182 1.39 22.69 8.80
C TYR A 182 0.51 21.70 9.58
N ARG A 183 -0.64 22.14 10.09
CA ARG A 183 -1.54 21.27 10.84
C ARG A 183 -2.23 20.30 9.90
N PHE A 184 -2.30 19.06 10.33
CA PHE A 184 -3.19 18.09 9.67
C PHE A 184 -4.65 18.49 9.87
N GLY A 185 -5.49 18.17 8.91
CA GLY A 185 -6.89 18.54 8.94
C GLY A 185 -7.71 17.70 9.92
N SER A 186 -8.83 18.26 10.34
CA SER A 186 -9.74 17.59 11.29
C SER A 186 -10.36 16.32 10.74
N ASN A 187 -10.57 16.23 9.42
CA ASN A 187 -11.11 15.04 8.78
C ASN A 187 -10.09 13.88 8.81
N ALA A 188 -8.80 14.18 8.57
CA ALA A 188 -7.74 13.17 8.66
C ALA A 188 -7.65 12.59 10.08
N TYR A 189 -7.63 13.45 11.11
CA TYR A 189 -7.65 13.01 12.50
C TYR A 189 -8.91 12.22 12.87
N HIS A 190 -10.09 12.66 12.43
CA HIS A 190 -11.34 11.95 12.69
C HIS A 190 -11.26 10.48 12.23
N TYR A 191 -10.76 10.22 11.01
CA TYR A 191 -10.65 8.85 10.52
C TYR A 191 -9.50 8.08 11.14
N LEU A 192 -8.42 8.74 11.55
CA LEU A 192 -7.37 8.10 12.35
C LEU A 192 -7.90 7.68 13.73
N ASP A 193 -8.69 8.53 14.41
CA ASP A 193 -9.35 8.22 15.67
C ASP A 193 -10.29 7.01 15.51
N LEU A 194 -11.08 6.97 14.44
CA LEU A 194 -11.94 5.82 14.13
C LEU A 194 -11.13 4.53 13.90
N MET A 195 -9.97 4.63 13.27
CA MET A 195 -9.07 3.48 13.05
C MET A 195 -8.48 2.98 14.38
N VAL A 196 -8.07 3.89 15.26
CA VAL A 196 -7.58 3.57 16.61
C VAL A 196 -8.67 2.86 17.41
N GLU A 197 -9.89 3.39 17.42
CA GLU A 197 -11.03 2.80 18.14
C GLU A 197 -11.42 1.44 17.57
N LEU A 198 -11.42 1.30 16.24
CA LEU A 198 -11.68 0.03 15.56
C LEU A 198 -10.67 -1.05 15.98
N CYS A 199 -9.38 -0.72 15.99
CA CYS A 199 -8.34 -1.62 16.44
C CYS A 199 -8.49 -1.98 17.93
N LYS A 200 -8.68 -0.99 18.79
CA LYS A 200 -8.88 -1.21 20.25
C LYS A 200 -10.07 -2.11 20.53
N THR A 201 -11.21 -1.84 19.91
CA THR A 201 -12.44 -2.63 20.12
C THR A 201 -12.27 -4.09 19.69
N ASN A 202 -11.46 -4.33 18.66
CA ASN A 202 -11.18 -5.68 18.17
C ASN A 202 -9.96 -6.34 18.83
N GLY A 203 -9.27 -5.65 19.73
CA GLY A 203 -8.06 -6.17 20.39
C GLY A 203 -6.86 -6.31 19.45
N ILE A 204 -6.81 -5.48 18.41
CA ILE A 204 -5.76 -5.41 17.40
C ILE A 204 -4.76 -4.33 17.81
N LYS A 205 -3.48 -4.59 17.63
CA LYS A 205 -2.42 -3.58 17.84
C LYS A 205 -2.27 -2.72 16.59
N LEU A 206 -2.28 -1.40 16.75
CA LEU A 206 -2.03 -0.45 15.66
C LEU A 206 -0.63 0.14 15.80
N ILE A 207 0.14 0.10 14.72
CA ILE A 207 1.45 0.75 14.58
C ILE A 207 1.32 1.83 13.52
N LEU A 208 1.75 3.04 13.82
CA LEU A 208 1.86 4.12 12.85
C LEU A 208 3.27 4.14 12.28
N ILE A 209 3.40 4.32 10.98
CA ILE A 209 4.71 4.41 10.32
C ILE A 209 4.77 5.61 9.38
N LYS A 210 5.96 6.22 9.24
CA LYS A 210 6.34 7.04 8.10
C LYS A 210 7.42 6.28 7.33
N SER A 211 7.11 5.92 6.10
CA SER A 211 8.05 5.25 5.20
C SER A 211 9.20 6.19 4.77
N PRO A 212 10.38 5.69 4.36
CA PRO A 212 11.56 6.52 4.12
C PRO A 212 11.54 7.28 2.78
N SER A 213 10.38 7.60 2.24
CA SER A 213 10.27 8.43 1.04
C SER A 213 10.65 9.87 1.32
N ILE A 214 11.48 10.46 0.44
CA ILE A 214 11.87 11.89 0.52
C ILE A 214 10.92 12.80 -0.28
N TYR A 215 9.95 12.23 -0.97
CA TYR A 215 8.90 12.92 -1.72
C TYR A 215 7.53 12.38 -1.32
N PRO A 216 6.55 13.27 -0.97
CA PRO A 216 6.70 14.69 -0.72
C PRO A 216 7.56 14.95 0.51
N TYR A 217 8.11 16.16 0.63
CA TYR A 217 8.91 16.54 1.79
C TYR A 217 8.11 16.34 3.09
N TRP A 218 8.69 15.65 4.06
CA TRP A 218 8.12 15.44 5.38
C TRP A 218 8.61 16.53 6.32
N TYR A 219 7.70 17.34 6.88
CA TYR A 219 8.03 18.52 7.69
C TYR A 219 8.16 18.16 9.17
N ASP A 220 9.05 18.84 9.88
CA ASP A 220 9.24 18.65 11.32
C ASP A 220 7.93 18.89 12.10
N GLU A 221 7.09 19.83 11.64
CA GLU A 221 5.78 20.08 12.24
C GLU A 221 4.79 18.93 12.01
N TRP A 222 4.94 18.16 10.95
CA TRP A 222 4.15 16.95 10.72
C TRP A 222 4.65 15.81 11.60
N GLU A 223 5.97 15.67 11.72
CA GLU A 223 6.62 14.70 12.60
C GLU A 223 6.14 14.89 14.03
N GLN A 224 6.28 16.09 14.57
CA GLN A 224 5.86 16.42 15.92
C GLN A 224 4.38 16.06 16.16
N GLN A 225 3.49 16.37 15.22
CA GLN A 225 2.07 16.04 15.35
C GLN A 225 1.83 14.53 15.43
N MET A 226 2.58 13.72 14.68
CA MET A 226 2.43 12.26 14.72
C MET A 226 3.02 11.66 15.99
N GLU A 227 4.15 12.16 16.46
CA GLU A 227 4.73 11.78 17.75
C GLU A 227 3.78 12.09 18.92
N GLU A 228 3.25 13.32 18.95
CA GLU A 228 2.29 13.75 19.98
C GLU A 228 1.01 12.90 19.94
N TYR A 229 0.47 12.64 18.73
CA TYR A 229 -0.73 11.80 18.57
C TYR A 229 -0.48 10.36 19.03
N ALA A 230 0.62 9.77 18.65
CA ALA A 230 0.99 8.42 19.05
C ALA A 230 1.14 8.31 20.57
N ALA A 231 1.84 9.26 21.20
CA ALA A 231 2.01 9.30 22.66
C ALA A 231 0.67 9.46 23.40
N GLN A 232 -0.25 10.31 22.90
CA GLN A 232 -1.57 10.52 23.51
C GLN A 232 -2.47 9.29 23.42
N ASN A 233 -2.28 8.44 22.40
CA ASN A 233 -3.10 7.26 22.15
C ASN A 233 -2.46 5.93 22.57
N ASP A 234 -1.25 5.97 23.18
CA ASP A 234 -0.46 4.79 23.55
C ASP A 234 -0.17 3.88 22.34
N LEU A 235 0.25 4.52 21.21
CA LEU A 235 0.60 3.85 19.97
C LEU A 235 2.11 3.92 19.73
N GLN A 236 2.67 2.89 19.08
CA GLN A 236 4.00 3.00 18.53
C GLN A 236 3.97 3.78 17.20
N TYR A 237 4.87 4.76 17.08
CA TYR A 237 5.15 5.46 15.84
C TYR A 237 6.61 5.20 15.43
N ILE A 238 6.83 4.90 14.16
CA ILE A 238 8.15 4.59 13.60
C ILE A 238 8.37 5.44 12.36
N ASN A 239 9.32 6.38 12.44
CA ASN A 239 9.75 7.15 11.28
C ASN A 239 10.97 6.51 10.63
N PHE A 240 10.77 5.82 9.51
CA PHE A 240 11.86 5.16 8.78
C PHE A 240 12.81 6.15 8.08
N LEU A 241 12.42 7.42 7.88
CA LEU A 241 13.36 8.45 7.40
C LEU A 241 14.49 8.69 8.40
N GLU A 242 14.20 8.58 9.70
CA GLU A 242 15.20 8.75 10.75
C GLU A 242 16.01 7.48 11.02
N LEU A 243 15.50 6.33 10.58
CA LEU A 243 16.07 5.00 10.81
C LEU A 243 16.81 4.43 9.60
N MET A 244 17.15 5.25 8.59
CA MET A 244 17.81 4.73 7.39
C MET A 244 19.14 4.02 7.71
N ASP A 245 19.95 4.58 8.59
CA ASP A 245 21.20 3.95 9.02
C ASP A 245 20.97 2.61 9.72
N GLU A 246 19.94 2.52 10.59
CA GLU A 246 19.62 1.31 11.34
C GLU A 246 19.00 0.22 10.47
N THR A 247 18.19 0.61 9.50
CA THR A 247 17.60 -0.31 8.52
C THR A 247 18.59 -0.72 7.44
N GLY A 248 19.67 0.06 7.26
CA GLY A 248 20.65 -0.09 6.19
C GLY A 248 20.10 0.31 4.82
N VAL A 249 19.03 1.12 4.76
CA VAL A 249 18.50 1.67 3.52
C VAL A 249 19.43 2.76 2.97
N ASP A 250 19.84 2.60 1.72
CA ASP A 250 20.62 3.59 0.98
C ASP A 250 19.82 4.06 -0.25
N LEU A 251 19.38 5.30 -0.24
CA LEU A 251 18.61 5.88 -1.34
C LEU A 251 19.36 6.00 -2.66
N ASN A 252 20.67 5.72 -2.69
CA ASN A 252 21.44 5.63 -3.94
C ASN A 252 21.25 4.27 -4.65
N THR A 253 20.88 3.23 -3.92
CA THR A 253 20.79 1.85 -4.43
C THR A 253 19.43 1.19 -4.20
N ASP A 254 18.66 1.66 -3.23
CA ASP A 254 17.47 0.99 -2.71
C ASP A 254 16.15 1.65 -3.15
N THR A 255 16.22 2.57 -4.11
CA THR A 255 15.05 3.23 -4.72
C THR A 255 15.07 3.08 -6.23
N TYR A 256 13.90 3.06 -6.87
CA TYR A 256 13.79 2.91 -8.32
C TYR A 256 13.29 4.17 -9.04
N ASP A 257 12.84 5.19 -8.32
CA ASP A 257 12.25 6.41 -8.87
C ASP A 257 12.79 7.71 -8.25
N GLY A 258 14.00 7.64 -7.70
CA GLY A 258 14.70 8.82 -7.20
C GLY A 258 14.39 9.20 -5.76
N GLY A 259 13.94 8.25 -4.94
CA GLY A 259 13.71 8.43 -3.50
C GLY A 259 12.23 8.58 -3.13
N LEU A 260 11.30 8.29 -4.04
CA LEU A 260 9.87 8.27 -3.74
C LEU A 260 9.47 6.89 -3.18
N HIS A 261 9.91 5.80 -3.84
CA HIS A 261 9.60 4.44 -3.38
C HIS A 261 10.84 3.56 -3.39
N MET A 262 10.80 2.52 -2.58
CA MET A 262 11.85 1.53 -2.48
C MET A 262 11.78 0.55 -3.66
N ASN A 263 12.96 0.12 -4.11
CA ASN A 263 13.04 -1.08 -4.93
C ASN A 263 13.04 -2.33 -4.05
N LEU A 264 13.22 -3.51 -4.67
CA LEU A 264 13.23 -4.79 -3.97
C LEU A 264 14.22 -4.80 -2.78
N ALA A 265 15.44 -4.28 -2.97
CA ALA A 265 16.46 -4.29 -1.93
C ALA A 265 16.05 -3.44 -0.73
N GLY A 266 15.53 -2.24 -0.97
CA GLY A 266 15.03 -1.36 0.09
C GLY A 266 13.80 -1.95 0.80
N ALA A 267 12.85 -2.49 0.04
CA ALA A 267 11.66 -3.10 0.60
C ALA A 267 11.98 -4.33 1.48
N GLU A 268 12.95 -5.15 1.09
CA GLU A 268 13.40 -6.28 1.91
C GLU A 268 14.07 -5.82 3.21
N LYS A 269 14.89 -4.75 3.17
CA LYS A 269 15.53 -4.18 4.37
C LYS A 269 14.49 -3.66 5.37
N LEU A 270 13.53 -2.86 4.89
CA LEU A 270 12.44 -2.36 5.74
C LEU A 270 11.58 -3.49 6.31
N SER A 271 11.29 -4.50 5.49
CA SER A 271 10.49 -5.66 5.92
C SER A 271 11.21 -6.49 6.98
N LYS A 272 12.53 -6.64 6.89
CA LYS A 272 13.33 -7.30 7.93
C LYS A 272 13.31 -6.50 9.23
N TYR A 273 13.44 -5.20 9.17
CA TYR A 273 13.41 -4.34 10.35
C TYR A 273 12.05 -4.41 11.07
N ILE A 274 10.95 -4.19 10.33
CA ILE A 274 9.61 -4.25 10.94
C ILE A 274 9.25 -5.68 11.39
N GLY A 275 9.69 -6.71 10.66
CA GLY A 275 9.48 -8.10 11.02
C GLY A 275 10.10 -8.46 12.38
N LYS A 276 11.30 -7.94 12.67
CA LYS A 276 11.93 -8.08 13.97
C LYS A 276 11.10 -7.41 15.07
N ILE A 277 10.58 -6.20 14.86
CA ILE A 277 9.70 -5.50 15.80
C ILE A 277 8.42 -6.33 16.04
N LEU A 278 7.78 -6.81 14.99
CA LEU A 278 6.57 -7.61 15.07
C LEU A 278 6.78 -8.89 15.92
N GLN A 279 7.90 -9.56 15.75
CA GLN A 279 8.22 -10.75 16.50
C GLN A 279 8.61 -10.43 17.94
N ASP A 280 9.58 -9.53 18.15
CA ASP A 280 10.19 -9.27 19.46
C ASP A 280 9.29 -8.47 20.42
N GLN A 281 8.52 -7.50 19.89
CA GLN A 281 7.73 -6.58 20.71
C GLN A 281 6.24 -6.91 20.72
N TYR A 282 5.71 -7.43 19.60
CA TYR A 282 4.29 -7.74 19.46
C TYR A 282 3.98 -9.24 19.61
N GLY A 283 5.01 -10.10 19.58
CA GLY A 283 4.87 -11.53 19.76
C GLY A 283 4.16 -12.24 18.60
N VAL A 284 4.17 -11.63 17.40
CA VAL A 284 3.57 -12.25 16.20
C VAL A 284 4.27 -13.56 15.91
N ALA A 285 3.50 -14.63 15.80
CA ALA A 285 4.02 -15.98 15.78
C ALA A 285 4.66 -16.35 14.43
N ASP A 286 5.72 -17.19 14.51
CA ASP A 286 6.23 -17.89 13.32
C ASP A 286 5.26 -19.02 12.92
N ARG A 287 4.58 -18.86 11.79
CA ARG A 287 3.58 -19.80 11.27
C ARG A 287 4.17 -20.90 10.38
N ARG A 288 5.48 -20.94 10.15
CA ARG A 288 6.11 -21.94 9.25
C ARG A 288 5.95 -23.38 9.76
N GLY A 289 5.60 -23.55 11.02
CA GLY A 289 5.23 -24.86 11.58
C GLY A 289 3.86 -25.39 11.13
N ASP A 290 2.99 -24.56 10.59
CA ASP A 290 1.71 -24.97 10.00
C ASP A 290 1.90 -25.46 8.58
N ALA A 291 1.67 -26.75 8.34
CA ALA A 291 1.90 -27.38 7.03
C ALA A 291 0.97 -26.85 5.93
N GLY A 292 -0.26 -26.43 6.29
CA GLY A 292 -1.22 -25.85 5.35
C GLY A 292 -0.77 -24.47 4.87
N LEU A 293 -0.44 -23.59 5.81
CA LEU A 293 0.09 -22.27 5.53
C LEU A 293 1.42 -22.35 4.78
N SER A 294 2.35 -23.20 5.25
CA SER A 294 3.66 -23.38 4.60
C SER A 294 3.55 -23.75 3.13
N ARG A 295 2.60 -24.61 2.74
CA ARG A 295 2.38 -24.95 1.32
C ARG A 295 1.93 -23.74 0.52
N VAL A 296 0.94 -22.98 1.01
CA VAL A 296 0.43 -21.79 0.33
C VAL A 296 1.54 -20.74 0.17
N TRP A 297 2.30 -20.50 1.24
CA TRP A 297 3.36 -19.50 1.22
C TRP A 297 4.61 -19.94 0.45
N GLN A 298 4.85 -21.24 0.29
CA GLN A 298 5.87 -21.75 -0.64
C GLN A 298 5.52 -21.45 -2.10
N GLU A 299 4.27 -21.61 -2.49
CA GLU A 299 3.80 -21.24 -3.83
C GLU A 299 3.95 -19.72 -4.09
N LYS A 300 3.58 -18.90 -3.10
CA LYS A 300 3.76 -17.44 -3.16
C LYS A 300 5.24 -17.04 -3.24
N THR A 301 6.10 -17.69 -2.46
CA THR A 301 7.55 -17.45 -2.48
C THR A 301 8.16 -17.84 -3.83
N ALA A 302 7.77 -19.00 -4.39
CA ALA A 302 8.25 -19.42 -5.70
C ALA A 302 7.85 -18.42 -6.82
N PHE A 303 6.62 -17.91 -6.77
CA PHE A 303 6.17 -16.87 -7.70
C PHE A 303 6.94 -15.55 -7.53
N TYR A 304 7.20 -15.14 -6.28
CA TYR A 304 8.02 -13.96 -5.96
C TYR A 304 9.44 -14.08 -6.51
N ASP A 305 10.11 -15.22 -6.26
CA ASP A 305 11.45 -15.49 -6.74
C ASP A 305 11.49 -15.52 -8.28
N GLN A 306 10.49 -16.15 -8.93
CA GLN A 306 10.37 -16.14 -10.39
C GLN A 306 10.22 -14.72 -10.96
N MET A 307 9.40 -13.88 -10.35
CA MET A 307 9.22 -12.49 -10.81
C MET A 307 10.49 -11.67 -10.62
N ARG A 308 11.15 -11.82 -9.48
CA ARG A 308 12.45 -11.19 -9.22
C ARG A 308 13.46 -11.54 -10.29
N ASP A 309 13.63 -12.85 -10.57
CA ASP A 309 14.61 -13.34 -11.52
C ASP A 309 14.26 -12.89 -12.95
N SER A 310 12.97 -12.83 -13.29
CA SER A 310 12.50 -12.31 -14.58
C SER A 310 12.81 -10.81 -14.73
N GLN A 311 12.59 -10.01 -13.70
CA GLN A 311 12.91 -8.58 -13.74
C GLN A 311 14.41 -8.33 -13.86
N TYR A 312 15.26 -9.08 -13.15
CA TYR A 312 16.72 -8.98 -13.32
C TYR A 312 17.17 -9.38 -14.73
N ALA A 313 16.58 -10.44 -15.31
CA ALA A 313 16.87 -10.84 -16.68
C ALA A 313 16.46 -9.74 -17.70
N GLU A 314 15.34 -9.07 -17.49
CA GLU A 314 14.92 -7.91 -18.31
C GLU A 314 15.94 -6.75 -18.21
N LEU A 315 16.42 -6.43 -17.02
CA LEU A 315 17.46 -5.40 -16.85
C LEU A 315 18.76 -5.76 -17.55
N GLU A 316 19.18 -7.02 -17.49
CA GLU A 316 20.39 -7.49 -18.18
C GLU A 316 20.22 -7.44 -19.70
N GLU A 317 19.05 -7.84 -20.22
CA GLU A 317 18.79 -7.90 -21.67
C GLU A 317 18.48 -6.54 -22.30
N TYR A 318 17.66 -5.70 -21.62
CA TYR A 318 17.12 -4.46 -22.20
C TYR A 318 17.65 -3.19 -21.54
N GLY A 319 18.21 -3.27 -20.33
CA GLY A 319 18.58 -2.11 -19.53
C GLY A 319 17.40 -1.43 -18.82
N TYR A 320 16.19 -1.97 -18.94
CA TYR A 320 14.98 -1.46 -18.28
C TYR A 320 13.95 -2.59 -18.10
N LEU A 321 12.96 -2.38 -17.23
CA LEU A 321 11.87 -3.35 -16.99
C LEU A 321 10.77 -3.22 -18.05
N LYS A 322 10.81 -4.08 -19.04
CA LYS A 322 9.82 -4.13 -20.13
C LYS A 322 8.44 -4.58 -19.65
N SER A 323 8.38 -5.51 -18.70
CA SER A 323 7.13 -6.06 -18.15
C SER A 323 6.31 -5.04 -17.37
N VAL A 324 6.95 -4.01 -16.86
CA VAL A 324 6.33 -2.97 -16.02
C VAL A 324 5.88 -1.75 -16.83
N GLY A 325 6.41 -1.60 -18.05
CA GLY A 325 6.20 -0.43 -18.91
C GLY A 325 7.03 0.78 -18.44
N VAL A 326 7.26 1.71 -19.36
CA VAL A 326 7.82 3.02 -19.00
C VAL A 326 6.70 3.79 -18.30
N ARG A 327 6.83 4.13 -17.03
CA ARG A 327 6.00 5.20 -16.46
C ARG A 327 6.31 6.46 -17.29
N ASP A 328 5.31 6.98 -18.00
CA ASP A 328 5.38 8.35 -18.48
C ASP A 328 5.44 9.22 -17.22
N ASP A 329 6.64 9.65 -16.87
CA ASP A 329 6.88 10.67 -15.85
C ASP A 329 6.31 11.99 -16.44
N GLY A 330 4.98 12.05 -16.52
CA GLY A 330 4.27 13.23 -16.99
C GLY A 330 4.64 14.40 -16.08
N GLU A 331 5.34 15.38 -16.70
CA GLU A 331 5.69 16.69 -16.14
C GLU A 331 4.50 17.40 -15.49
#